data_9dead7facb0aa5d9090b6859d7053a5c
#
_entry.id   9dead7facb0aa5d9090b6859d7053a5c
#
_cell.length_a   1.000
_cell.length_b   1.000
_cell.length_c   1.000
_cell.angle_alpha   90.00
_cell.angle_beta   90.00
_cell.angle_gamma   90.00
#
_symmetry.space_group_name_H-M   'P 1'
#
loop_
_entity.id
_entity.type
_entity.pdbx_description
1 polymer ?
#
loop_
_entity_poly.entity_id
_entity_poly.type
_entity_poly.pdbx_seq_one_letter_code
_entity_poly.pdbx_strand_id
1 'polypeptide(L)'
;MERLFELGMLLDRYEPLLTERQRSILRQYADENCSLSEIAEREGISRQGVRDILNRGANLLHETEAAVGLVRKEARQTAKLRAFRNRFKDVPLRDEDRAAFEGYLAELAGIWEDEDGV
;
A
#
# COMPACT_ATOMS: atom_id res chain seq x y z
N MET A 1 -11.06 0.79 -11.79
CA MET A 1 -9.66 0.36 -11.92
C MET A 1 -8.75 1.14 -11.01
N GLU A 2 -8.67 2.46 -11.20
CA GLU A 2 -7.86 3.28 -10.32
C GLU A 2 -8.27 3.15 -8.87
N ARG A 3 -9.58 3.04 -8.61
CA ARG A 3 -10.08 2.89 -7.24
C ARG A 3 -9.61 1.62 -6.57
N LEU A 4 -9.52 0.50 -7.33
CA LEU A 4 -9.05 -0.76 -6.76
C LEU A 4 -7.57 -0.69 -6.43
N PHE A 5 -6.77 -0.10 -7.33
CA PHE A 5 -5.35 0.09 -7.10
C PHE A 5 -5.11 0.99 -5.90
N GLU A 6 -5.83 2.11 -5.83
CA GLU A 6 -5.75 3.05 -4.72
C GLU A 6 -6.13 2.37 -3.41
N LEU A 7 -7.21 1.58 -3.42
CA LEU A 7 -7.66 0.87 -2.24
C LEU A 7 -6.59 -0.12 -1.75
N GLY A 8 -5.93 -0.81 -2.67
CA GLY A 8 -4.84 -1.72 -2.33
C GLY A 8 -3.69 -1.00 -1.64
N MET A 9 -3.33 0.18 -2.13
CA MET A 9 -2.27 0.98 -1.53
C MET A 9 -2.65 1.44 -0.12
N LEU A 10 -3.89 1.84 0.08
CA LEU A 10 -4.38 2.23 1.39
C LEU A 10 -4.39 1.05 2.36
N LEU A 11 -4.81 -0.12 1.88
CA LEU A 11 -4.78 -1.34 2.68
C LEU A 11 -3.37 -1.68 3.13
N ASP A 12 -2.39 -1.55 2.26
CA ASP A 12 -1.01 -1.87 2.58
C ASP A 12 -0.48 -1.05 3.76
N ARG A 13 -0.96 0.17 3.93
CA ARG A 13 -0.46 1.06 5.00
C ARG A 13 -1.37 1.12 6.21
N TYR A 14 -2.67 0.95 6.04
CA TYR A 14 -3.63 1.19 7.12
C TYR A 14 -4.44 -0.05 7.51
N GLU A 15 -4.14 -1.20 6.93
CA GLU A 15 -4.86 -2.44 7.22
C GLU A 15 -5.03 -2.73 8.71
N PRO A 16 -4.02 -2.48 9.57
CA PRO A 16 -4.19 -2.75 11.00
C PRO A 16 -5.32 -1.98 11.69
N LEU A 17 -5.85 -0.94 11.06
CA LEU A 17 -6.96 -0.16 11.61
C LEU A 17 -8.31 -0.81 11.37
N LEU A 18 -8.35 -1.83 10.51
CA LEU A 18 -9.59 -2.50 10.13
C LEU A 18 -9.86 -3.69 11.04
N THR A 19 -11.15 -4.01 11.20
CA THR A 19 -11.51 -5.27 11.83
C THR A 19 -11.10 -6.41 10.90
N GLU A 20 -10.99 -7.60 11.45
CA GLU A 20 -10.63 -8.78 10.66
C GLU A 20 -11.59 -8.98 9.49
N ARG A 21 -12.89 -8.81 9.73
CA ARG A 21 -13.89 -8.96 8.68
C ARG A 21 -13.77 -7.89 7.61
N GLN A 22 -13.59 -6.63 7.99
CA GLN A 22 -13.38 -5.55 7.03
C GLN A 22 -12.15 -5.85 6.18
N ARG A 23 -11.06 -6.26 6.81
CA ARG A 23 -9.81 -6.57 6.14
C ARG A 23 -10.00 -7.67 5.10
N SER A 24 -10.64 -8.78 5.51
CA SER A 24 -10.89 -9.90 4.62
C SER A 24 -11.71 -9.46 3.39
N ILE A 25 -12.78 -8.74 3.62
CA ILE A 25 -13.68 -8.32 2.54
C ILE A 25 -13.01 -7.32 1.62
N LEU A 26 -12.29 -6.34 2.17
CA LEU A 26 -11.61 -5.37 1.35
C LEU A 26 -10.49 -6.01 0.52
N ARG A 27 -9.76 -6.97 1.09
CA ARG A 27 -8.72 -7.67 0.34
C ARG A 27 -9.30 -8.52 -0.80
N GLN A 28 -10.40 -9.21 -0.57
CA GLN A 28 -11.05 -9.97 -1.63
C GLN A 28 -11.45 -9.07 -2.80
N TYR A 29 -11.97 -7.89 -2.48
CA TYR A 29 -12.40 -6.95 -3.47
C TYR A 29 -11.22 -6.31 -4.21
N ALA A 30 -10.22 -5.84 -3.49
CA ALA A 30 -9.10 -5.09 -4.06
C ALA A 30 -8.04 -5.97 -4.72
N ASP A 31 -7.64 -7.06 -4.05
CA ASP A 31 -6.53 -7.89 -4.51
C ASP A 31 -6.97 -9.06 -5.36
N GLU A 32 -8.09 -9.69 -5.01
CA GLU A 32 -8.56 -10.88 -5.70
C GLU A 32 -9.61 -10.56 -6.77
N ASN A 33 -9.98 -9.30 -6.88
CA ASN A 33 -10.97 -8.84 -7.85
C ASN A 33 -12.29 -9.63 -7.79
N CYS A 34 -12.70 -10.01 -6.59
CA CYS A 34 -13.94 -10.71 -6.39
C CYS A 34 -15.14 -9.79 -6.58
N SER A 35 -16.21 -10.32 -7.14
CA SER A 35 -17.47 -9.58 -7.24
C SER A 35 -18.16 -9.52 -5.86
N LEU A 36 -19.10 -8.61 -5.71
CA LEU A 36 -19.89 -8.52 -4.48
C LEU A 36 -20.61 -9.84 -4.20
N SER A 37 -21.12 -10.48 -5.25
CA SER A 37 -21.82 -11.76 -5.12
C SER A 37 -20.88 -12.86 -4.60
N GLU A 38 -19.65 -12.92 -5.14
CA GLU A 38 -18.67 -13.90 -4.72
C GLU A 38 -18.28 -13.70 -3.25
N ILE A 39 -18.07 -12.46 -2.85
CA ILE A 39 -17.72 -12.15 -1.48
C ILE A 39 -18.88 -12.48 -0.54
N ALA A 40 -20.10 -12.11 -0.93
CA ALA A 40 -21.29 -12.39 -0.14
C ALA A 40 -21.44 -13.88 0.11
N GLU A 41 -21.23 -14.69 -0.90
CA GLU A 41 -21.31 -16.13 -0.80
C GLU A 41 -20.24 -16.69 0.13
N ARG A 42 -19.01 -16.24 -0.01
CA ARG A 42 -17.89 -16.70 0.84
C ARG A 42 -18.09 -16.31 2.31
N GLU A 43 -18.59 -15.09 2.54
CA GLU A 43 -18.74 -14.55 3.89
C GLU A 43 -20.06 -14.93 4.54
N GLY A 44 -21.00 -15.49 3.79
CA GLY A 44 -22.29 -15.88 4.33
C GLY A 44 -23.18 -14.70 4.70
N ILE A 45 -23.08 -13.61 3.97
CA ILE A 45 -23.90 -12.40 4.20
C ILE A 45 -24.49 -11.94 2.88
N SER A 46 -25.37 -10.95 2.94
CA SER A 46 -25.99 -10.38 1.75
C SER A 46 -25.00 -9.52 0.95
N ARG A 47 -25.31 -9.31 -0.34
CA ARG A 47 -24.50 -8.40 -1.15
C ARG A 47 -24.55 -6.98 -0.59
N GLN A 48 -25.70 -6.57 -0.07
CA GLN A 48 -25.82 -5.26 0.57
C GLN A 48 -24.92 -5.17 1.80
N GLY A 49 -24.84 -6.25 2.58
CA GLY A 49 -23.93 -6.32 3.72
C GLY A 49 -22.48 -6.16 3.31
N VAL A 50 -22.08 -6.81 2.21
CA VAL A 50 -20.73 -6.65 1.67
C VAL A 50 -20.48 -5.20 1.29
N ARG A 51 -21.43 -4.61 0.56
CA ARG A 51 -21.32 -3.20 0.12
C ARG A 51 -21.15 -2.25 1.30
N ASP A 52 -21.92 -2.47 2.36
CA ASP A 52 -21.85 -1.63 3.56
C ASP A 52 -20.48 -1.74 4.22
N ILE A 53 -19.95 -2.95 4.32
CA ILE A 53 -18.63 -3.18 4.93
C ILE A 53 -17.54 -2.56 4.08
N LEU A 54 -17.61 -2.74 2.76
CA LEU A 54 -16.65 -2.11 1.84
C LEU A 54 -16.65 -0.59 1.98
N ASN A 55 -17.85 0.00 2.00
CA ASN A 55 -17.96 1.45 2.10
C ASN A 55 -17.39 1.98 3.42
N ARG A 56 -17.72 1.33 4.52
CA ARG A 56 -17.21 1.76 5.83
C ARG A 56 -15.71 1.61 5.93
N GLY A 57 -15.18 0.48 5.48
CA GLY A 57 -13.75 0.24 5.49
C GLY A 57 -13.00 1.20 4.59
N ALA A 58 -13.48 1.38 3.35
CA ALA A 58 -12.85 2.31 2.42
C ALA A 58 -12.88 3.74 2.94
N ASN A 59 -14.00 4.17 3.52
CA ASN A 59 -14.09 5.50 4.09
C ASN A 59 -13.10 5.71 5.22
N LEU A 60 -12.94 4.73 6.10
CA LEU A 60 -11.96 4.81 7.18
C LEU A 60 -10.54 4.96 6.63
N LEU A 61 -10.20 4.17 5.61
CA LEU A 61 -8.87 4.24 4.99
C LEU A 61 -8.64 5.60 4.34
N HIS A 62 -9.62 6.12 3.62
CA HIS A 62 -9.50 7.43 2.97
C HIS A 62 -9.39 8.57 3.99
N GLU A 63 -10.18 8.53 5.04
CA GLU A 63 -10.11 9.52 6.10
C GLU A 63 -8.76 9.48 6.80
N THR A 64 -8.24 8.28 7.03
CA THR A 64 -6.93 8.12 7.65
C THR A 64 -5.84 8.69 6.75
N GLU A 65 -5.89 8.39 5.46
CA GLU A 65 -4.90 8.92 4.52
C GLU A 65 -4.99 10.45 4.45
N ALA A 66 -6.19 11.01 4.47
CA ALA A 66 -6.36 12.45 4.46
C ALA A 66 -5.70 13.11 5.68
N ALA A 67 -5.76 12.43 6.82
CA ALA A 67 -5.19 12.95 8.06
C ALA A 67 -3.69 12.70 8.17
N VAL A 68 -3.22 11.51 7.81
CA VAL A 68 -1.84 11.07 8.05
C VAL A 68 -0.95 11.19 6.83
N GLY A 69 -1.47 10.79 5.66
CA GLY A 69 -0.75 10.95 4.40
C GLY A 69 0.42 10.01 4.17
N LEU A 70 0.41 8.80 4.76
CA LEU A 70 1.52 7.87 4.58
C LEU A 70 1.70 7.42 3.13
N VAL A 71 0.59 7.14 2.44
CA VAL A 71 0.65 6.69 1.04
C VAL A 71 1.22 7.80 0.17
N ARG A 72 0.76 9.02 0.38
CA ARG A 72 1.24 10.19 -0.36
C ARG A 72 2.73 10.45 -0.09
N LYS A 73 3.14 10.35 1.17
CA LYS A 73 4.53 10.59 1.57
C LYS A 73 5.45 9.51 1.02
N GLU A 74 5.01 8.28 1.04
CA GLU A 74 5.78 7.17 0.47
C GLU A 74 5.97 7.37 -1.04
N ALA A 75 4.93 7.75 -1.74
CA ALA A 75 5.01 7.99 -3.18
C ALA A 75 6.01 9.11 -3.49
N ARG A 76 6.01 10.17 -2.70
CA ARG A 76 6.97 11.26 -2.86
C ARG A 76 8.40 10.81 -2.59
N GLN A 77 8.61 10.02 -1.55
CA GLN A 77 9.93 9.48 -1.22
C GLN A 77 10.44 8.58 -2.35
N THR A 78 9.59 7.68 -2.83
CA THR A 78 9.95 6.78 -3.92
C THR A 78 10.38 7.57 -5.17
N ALA A 79 9.60 8.61 -5.51
CA ALA A 79 9.92 9.45 -6.66
C ALA A 79 11.25 10.17 -6.47
N LYS A 80 11.53 10.68 -5.26
CA LYS A 80 12.79 11.37 -4.98
C LYS A 80 13.98 10.43 -5.02
N LEU A 81 13.84 9.24 -4.48
CA LEU A 81 14.92 8.25 -4.51
C LEU A 81 15.24 7.84 -5.95
N ARG A 82 14.22 7.66 -6.77
CA ARG A 82 14.40 7.33 -8.17
C ARG A 82 15.10 8.46 -8.92
N ALA A 83 14.67 9.70 -8.69
CA ALA A 83 15.29 10.87 -9.31
C ALA A 83 16.75 11.01 -8.88
N PHE A 84 17.02 10.80 -7.60
CA PHE A 84 18.38 10.85 -7.05
C PHE A 84 19.27 9.79 -7.71
N ARG A 85 18.79 8.56 -7.77
CA ARG A 85 19.53 7.47 -8.39
C ARG A 85 19.82 7.76 -9.86
N ASN A 86 18.83 8.23 -10.59
CA ASN A 86 18.98 8.51 -12.00
C ASN A 86 20.00 9.65 -12.24
N ARG A 87 20.00 10.64 -11.36
CA ARG A 87 20.92 11.77 -11.48
C ARG A 87 22.36 11.35 -11.26
N PHE A 88 22.61 10.47 -10.32
CA PHE A 88 23.97 10.15 -9.88
C PHE A 88 24.48 8.77 -10.29
N LYS A 89 23.69 8.00 -11.04
CA LYS A 89 24.05 6.63 -11.41
C LYS A 89 25.33 6.51 -12.21
N ASP A 90 25.68 7.55 -12.98
CA ASP A 90 26.86 7.53 -13.85
C ASP A 90 28.04 8.29 -13.27
N VAL A 91 27.93 8.81 -12.06
CA VAL A 91 29.04 9.47 -11.39
C VAL A 91 30.13 8.43 -11.09
N PRO A 92 31.39 8.70 -11.49
CA PRO A 92 32.47 7.77 -11.21
C PRO A 92 32.68 7.59 -9.71
N LEU A 93 32.56 6.34 -9.25
CA LEU A 93 32.79 5.98 -7.86
C LEU A 93 33.65 4.72 -7.83
N ARG A 94 34.43 4.56 -6.74
CA ARG A 94 35.11 3.30 -6.50
C ARG A 94 34.06 2.21 -6.29
N ASP A 95 34.44 0.97 -6.59
CA ASP A 95 33.49 -0.14 -6.50
C ASP A 95 32.84 -0.24 -5.11
N GLU A 96 33.61 -0.06 -4.04
CA GLU A 96 33.08 -0.11 -2.68
C GLU A 96 32.07 1.00 -2.40
N ASP A 97 32.34 2.19 -2.94
CA ASP A 97 31.43 3.33 -2.77
C ASP A 97 30.16 3.15 -3.59
N ARG A 98 30.30 2.59 -4.78
CA ARG A 98 29.12 2.28 -5.61
C ARG A 98 28.23 1.25 -4.91
N ALA A 99 28.83 0.24 -4.34
CA ALA A 99 28.09 -0.79 -3.60
C ALA A 99 27.36 -0.18 -2.41
N ALA A 100 28.04 0.70 -1.67
CA ALA A 100 27.44 1.40 -0.53
C ALA A 100 26.28 2.29 -0.99
N PHE A 101 26.47 3.02 -2.07
CA PHE A 101 25.43 3.89 -2.65
C PHE A 101 24.17 3.09 -2.99
N GLU A 102 24.33 1.99 -3.73
CA GLU A 102 23.20 1.15 -4.11
C GLU A 102 22.55 0.51 -2.87
N GLY A 103 23.36 0.10 -1.90
CA GLY A 103 22.86 -0.48 -0.66
C GLY A 103 22.00 0.47 0.14
N TYR A 104 22.44 1.72 0.30
CA TYR A 104 21.67 2.72 1.03
C TYR A 104 20.38 3.06 0.31
N LEU A 105 20.41 3.16 -1.02
CA LEU A 105 19.17 3.43 -1.78
C LEU A 105 18.18 2.30 -1.61
N ALA A 106 18.66 1.05 -1.63
CA ALA A 106 17.79 -0.10 -1.45
C ALA A 106 17.17 -0.11 -0.04
N GLU A 107 17.99 0.19 0.98
CA GLU A 107 17.49 0.28 2.36
C GLU A 107 16.42 1.37 2.51
N LEU A 108 16.67 2.53 1.94
CA LEU A 108 15.71 3.63 2.01
C LEU A 108 14.42 3.30 1.30
N ALA A 109 14.51 2.65 0.14
CA ALA A 109 13.34 2.25 -0.61
C ALA A 109 12.53 1.18 0.14
N GLY A 110 13.21 0.33 0.92
CA GLY A 110 12.58 -0.79 1.62
C GLY A 110 12.00 -0.44 2.99
N ILE A 111 12.22 0.76 3.49
CA ILE A 111 11.78 1.13 4.84
C ILE A 111 10.28 0.91 5.05
N TRP A 112 9.47 1.21 4.02
CA TRP A 112 8.03 1.08 4.12
C TRP A 112 7.54 -0.36 4.06
N GLU A 113 8.42 -1.27 3.60
CA GLU A 113 8.08 -2.68 3.43
C GLU A 113 8.61 -3.54 4.58
N ASP A 114 9.28 -2.92 5.53
CA ASP A 114 9.90 -3.63 6.65
C ASP A 114 8.85 -4.09 7.66
N GLU A 115 8.49 -5.35 7.59
CA GLU A 115 7.53 -5.95 8.50
C GLU A 115 8.11 -6.20 9.88
N ASP A 116 9.43 -6.28 9.95
CA ASP A 116 10.13 -6.50 11.19
C ASP A 116 10.52 -5.20 11.86
N GLY A 117 10.14 -4.10 11.29
CA GLY A 117 10.36 -2.78 11.81
C GLY A 117 9.74 -2.58 13.17
N VAL A 118 9.59 -3.61 13.82
CA VAL A 118 9.04 -3.66 15.16
C VAL A 118 10.07 -3.28 16.16
#